data_6aeacf43b45ec8c7874f896a29bd0c9e
#
_entry.id   6aeacf43b45ec8c7874f896a29bd0c9e
#
_cell.length_a   1.000
_cell.length_b   1.000
_cell.length_c   1.000
_cell.angle_alpha   90.00
_cell.angle_beta   90.00
_cell.angle_gamma   90.00
#
_symmetry.space_group_name_H-M   'P 1'
#
loop_
_entity.id
_entity.type
_entity.pdbx_description
1 polymer ?
#
loop_
_entity_poly.entity_id
_entity_poly.type
_entity_poly.pdbx_seq_one_letter_code
_entity_poly.pdbx_strand_id
1 'polypeptide(L)'
;MSARLHAALQFAVSAHAGQDRDGEVAPPYACHPIEVMLNLRYTGDVDDEDLLIVGLLHDTLEETPTTPVGIESAFGPRVGALVQELTRHEPTAAEVAGVKKDEIWKLRSGMLLAEIEKMSADAQVVKLADRLSNVREARIAKSAAKFARYLGQTQSLLEVIARKRNPGLWDAVKAEVAR
;
A
#
# COMPACT_ATOMS: atom_id res chain seq x y z
N MET A 1 -12.77 -18.14 -7.19
CA MET A 1 -11.97 -17.00 -7.71
C MET A 1 -12.40 -16.78 -9.15
N SER A 2 -12.77 -15.54 -9.51
CA SER A 2 -13.14 -15.21 -10.89
C SER A 2 -11.94 -15.28 -11.83
N ALA A 3 -12.18 -15.36 -13.14
CA ALA A 3 -11.12 -15.35 -14.14
C ALA A 3 -10.33 -14.01 -14.14
N ARG A 4 -11.03 -12.90 -13.85
CA ARG A 4 -10.47 -11.55 -13.83
C ARG A 4 -9.53 -11.35 -12.61
N LEU A 5 -9.94 -11.80 -11.43
CA LEU A 5 -9.11 -11.77 -10.22
C LEU A 5 -7.90 -12.70 -10.37
N HIS A 6 -8.07 -13.87 -11.01
CA HIS A 6 -6.96 -14.77 -11.31
C HIS A 6 -5.94 -14.13 -12.25
N ALA A 7 -6.41 -13.46 -13.31
CA ALA A 7 -5.52 -12.73 -14.22
C ALA A 7 -4.73 -11.61 -13.50
N ALA A 8 -5.38 -10.87 -12.58
CA ALA A 8 -4.70 -9.85 -11.77
C ALA A 8 -3.63 -10.44 -10.85
N LEU A 9 -3.90 -11.59 -10.23
CA LEU A 9 -2.90 -12.30 -9.44
C LEU A 9 -1.69 -12.71 -10.28
N GLN A 10 -1.92 -13.30 -11.45
CA GLN A 10 -0.83 -13.68 -12.37
C GLN A 10 -0.05 -12.46 -12.84
N PHE A 11 -0.74 -11.35 -13.14
CA PHE A 11 -0.11 -10.09 -13.53
C PHE A 11 0.81 -9.56 -12.42
N ALA A 12 0.32 -9.45 -11.17
CA ALA A 12 1.10 -8.99 -10.04
C ALA A 12 2.34 -9.86 -9.80
N VAL A 13 2.18 -11.20 -9.80
CA VAL A 13 3.30 -12.14 -9.62
C VAL A 13 4.34 -11.98 -10.74
N SER A 14 3.90 -11.80 -11.99
CA SER A 14 4.81 -11.62 -13.14
C SER A 14 5.51 -10.26 -13.10
N ALA A 15 4.78 -9.20 -12.75
CA ALA A 15 5.33 -7.84 -12.67
C ALA A 15 6.42 -7.73 -11.60
N HIS A 16 6.26 -8.38 -10.46
CA HIS A 16 7.22 -8.41 -9.35
C HIS A 16 8.21 -9.58 -9.40
N ALA A 17 8.31 -10.29 -10.53
CA ALA A 17 9.21 -11.42 -10.66
C ALA A 17 10.67 -11.01 -10.42
N GLY A 18 11.37 -11.74 -9.53
CA GLY A 18 12.76 -11.46 -9.18
C GLY A 18 12.96 -10.31 -8.19
N GLN A 19 11.88 -9.75 -7.65
CA GLN A 19 11.94 -8.78 -6.54
C GLN A 19 11.69 -9.48 -5.21
N ASP A 20 12.43 -9.07 -4.18
CA ASP A 20 12.27 -9.53 -2.80
C ASP A 20 11.92 -8.35 -1.88
N ARG A 21 11.28 -8.64 -0.75
CA ARG A 21 10.99 -7.68 0.31
C ARG A 21 12.22 -7.45 1.20
N ASP A 22 12.13 -6.50 2.15
CA ASP A 22 13.18 -6.24 3.15
C ASP A 22 13.32 -7.41 4.15
N GLY A 23 14.54 -7.67 4.62
CA GLY A 23 14.81 -8.62 5.70
C GLY A 23 15.94 -9.60 5.41
N GLU A 24 16.41 -10.34 6.43
CA GLU A 24 17.49 -11.34 6.28
C GLU A 24 17.04 -12.58 5.48
N VAL A 25 15.76 -12.95 5.61
CA VAL A 25 15.12 -14.00 4.81
C VAL A 25 13.93 -13.34 4.11
N ALA A 26 14.25 -12.56 3.08
CA ALA A 26 13.27 -11.77 2.34
C ALA A 26 12.35 -12.68 1.52
N PRO A 27 11.02 -12.62 1.72
CA PRO A 27 10.08 -13.33 0.85
C PRO A 27 9.99 -12.64 -0.50
N PRO A 28 9.52 -13.35 -1.57
CA PRO A 28 9.20 -12.74 -2.85
C PRO A 28 8.27 -11.54 -2.68
N TYR A 29 8.54 -10.44 -3.40
CA TYR A 29 7.73 -9.21 -3.29
C TYR A 29 6.23 -9.46 -3.48
N ALA A 30 5.87 -10.37 -4.37
CA ALA A 30 4.49 -10.72 -4.67
C ALA A 30 3.67 -11.19 -3.44
N CYS A 31 4.33 -11.62 -2.35
CA CYS A 31 3.63 -11.96 -1.10
C CYS A 31 2.88 -10.78 -0.51
N HIS A 32 3.43 -9.54 -0.63
CA HIS A 32 2.81 -8.33 -0.11
C HIS A 32 1.46 -8.01 -0.78
N PRO A 33 1.35 -7.81 -2.10
CA PRO A 33 0.05 -7.52 -2.73
C PRO A 33 -0.97 -8.65 -2.56
N ILE A 34 -0.53 -9.90 -2.43
CA ILE A 34 -1.42 -11.01 -2.07
C ILE A 34 -1.98 -10.82 -0.66
N GLU A 35 -1.13 -10.48 0.33
CA GLU A 35 -1.58 -10.20 1.70
C GLU A 35 -2.53 -8.99 1.74
N VAL A 36 -2.26 -7.93 0.96
CA VAL A 36 -3.15 -6.76 0.85
C VAL A 36 -4.54 -7.17 0.34
N MET A 37 -4.61 -7.97 -0.71
CA MET A 37 -5.88 -8.51 -1.23
C MET A 37 -6.60 -9.38 -0.19
N LEU A 38 -5.88 -10.23 0.56
CA LEU A 38 -6.44 -11.05 1.63
C LEU A 38 -6.93 -10.19 2.81
N ASN A 39 -6.21 -9.14 3.18
CA ASN A 39 -6.65 -8.17 4.20
C ASN A 39 -7.93 -7.46 3.77
N LEU A 40 -8.04 -7.03 2.51
CA LEU A 40 -9.29 -6.46 1.96
C LEU A 40 -10.43 -7.46 2.10
N ARG A 41 -10.23 -8.70 1.65
CA ARG A 41 -11.29 -9.72 1.61
C ARG A 41 -11.74 -10.16 3.01
N TYR A 42 -10.81 -10.47 3.92
CA TYR A 42 -11.12 -11.17 5.17
C TYR A 42 -11.10 -10.28 6.42
N THR A 43 -10.32 -9.19 6.42
CA THR A 43 -10.32 -8.22 7.52
C THR A 43 -11.26 -7.06 7.23
N GLY A 44 -11.30 -6.62 5.98
CA GLY A 44 -12.13 -5.52 5.51
C GLY A 44 -13.53 -5.91 5.06
N ASP A 45 -13.83 -7.21 4.94
CA ASP A 45 -15.09 -7.75 4.40
C ASP A 45 -15.47 -7.14 3.02
N VAL A 46 -14.45 -6.92 2.17
CA VAL A 46 -14.61 -6.33 0.84
C VAL A 46 -14.93 -7.43 -0.17
N ASP A 47 -16.10 -7.32 -0.80
CA ASP A 47 -16.55 -8.21 -1.88
C ASP A 47 -16.37 -7.60 -3.29
N ASP A 48 -16.09 -6.30 -3.37
CA ASP A 48 -15.89 -5.60 -4.64
C ASP A 48 -14.63 -6.13 -5.35
N GLU A 49 -14.84 -6.82 -6.47
CA GLU A 49 -13.76 -7.45 -7.25
C GLU A 49 -12.72 -6.43 -7.75
N ASP A 50 -13.14 -5.22 -8.14
CA ASP A 50 -12.21 -4.18 -8.57
C ASP A 50 -11.27 -3.79 -7.44
N LEU A 51 -11.77 -3.65 -6.20
CA LEU A 51 -10.93 -3.34 -5.04
C LEU A 51 -9.96 -4.47 -4.69
N LEU A 52 -10.38 -5.73 -4.83
CA LEU A 52 -9.48 -6.88 -4.64
C LEU A 52 -8.37 -6.90 -5.70
N ILE A 53 -8.71 -6.59 -6.97
CA ILE A 53 -7.75 -6.44 -8.06
C ILE A 53 -6.81 -5.26 -7.78
N VAL A 54 -7.32 -4.12 -7.34
CA VAL A 54 -6.50 -2.96 -6.95
C VAL A 54 -5.54 -3.33 -5.82
N GLY A 55 -5.98 -4.11 -4.83
CA GLY A 55 -5.11 -4.63 -3.78
C GLY A 55 -3.92 -5.44 -4.31
N LEU A 56 -4.13 -6.23 -5.39
CA LEU A 56 -3.05 -6.98 -6.05
C LEU A 56 -2.12 -6.09 -6.89
N LEU A 57 -2.61 -4.96 -7.40
CA LEU A 57 -1.88 -4.15 -8.39
C LEU A 57 -1.35 -2.82 -7.83
N HIS A 58 -1.65 -2.46 -6.58
CA HIS A 58 -1.46 -1.12 -6.03
C HIS A 58 -0.02 -0.60 -6.10
N ASP A 59 0.99 -1.50 -5.99
CA ASP A 59 2.41 -1.15 -6.03
C ASP A 59 3.02 -1.29 -7.44
N THR A 60 2.30 -1.82 -8.43
CA THR A 60 2.88 -2.15 -9.74
C THR A 60 3.41 -0.93 -10.49
N LEU A 61 2.78 0.24 -10.36
CA LEU A 61 3.25 1.47 -11.00
C LEU A 61 4.48 2.08 -10.30
N GLU A 62 4.67 1.83 -9.01
CA GLU A 62 5.82 2.33 -8.25
C GLU A 62 7.05 1.44 -8.43
N GLU A 63 6.86 0.13 -8.41
CA GLU A 63 7.93 -0.84 -8.21
C GLU A 63 8.29 -1.62 -9.50
N THR A 64 7.55 -1.42 -10.59
CA THR A 64 7.75 -2.19 -11.84
C THR A 64 7.66 -1.28 -13.09
N PRO A 65 8.10 -1.75 -14.28
CA PRO A 65 7.91 -1.02 -15.53
C PRO A 65 6.45 -0.95 -16.03
N THR A 66 5.47 -1.37 -15.23
CA THR A 66 4.05 -1.34 -15.59
C THR A 66 3.61 0.10 -15.85
N THR A 67 2.74 0.28 -16.86
CA THR A 67 2.21 1.60 -17.21
C THR A 67 0.72 1.73 -16.84
N PRO A 68 0.22 2.95 -16.55
CA PRO A 68 -1.22 3.17 -16.30
C PRO A 68 -2.11 2.66 -17.42
N VAL A 69 -1.72 2.89 -18.67
CA VAL A 69 -2.44 2.41 -19.86
C VAL A 69 -2.49 0.88 -19.91
N GLY A 70 -1.42 0.21 -19.51
CA GLY A 70 -1.38 -1.27 -19.44
C GLY A 70 -2.37 -1.82 -18.42
N ILE A 71 -2.46 -1.21 -17.23
CA ILE A 71 -3.42 -1.60 -16.19
C ILE A 71 -4.86 -1.33 -16.66
N GLU A 72 -5.13 -0.14 -17.18
CA GLU A 72 -6.47 0.23 -17.67
C GLU A 72 -6.95 -0.70 -18.78
N SER A 73 -6.09 -1.03 -19.75
CA SER A 73 -6.41 -1.92 -20.85
C SER A 73 -6.70 -3.36 -20.38
N ALA A 74 -5.99 -3.84 -19.36
CA ALA A 74 -6.14 -5.22 -18.86
C ALA A 74 -7.29 -5.36 -17.85
N PHE A 75 -7.54 -4.37 -17.00
CA PHE A 75 -8.44 -4.48 -15.84
C PHE A 75 -9.56 -3.43 -15.82
N GLY A 76 -9.58 -2.51 -16.76
CA GLY A 76 -10.63 -1.49 -16.92
C GLY A 76 -10.29 -0.16 -16.23
N PRO A 77 -11.07 0.91 -16.58
CA PRO A 77 -10.73 2.28 -16.20
C PRO A 77 -10.82 2.53 -14.69
N ARG A 78 -11.75 1.89 -13.96
CA ARG A 78 -11.87 2.06 -12.51
C ARG A 78 -10.63 1.53 -11.78
N VAL A 79 -10.16 0.34 -12.15
CA VAL A 79 -8.94 -0.25 -11.58
C VAL A 79 -7.73 0.61 -11.92
N GLY A 80 -7.57 1.03 -13.19
CA GLY A 80 -6.48 1.91 -13.61
C GLY A 80 -6.44 3.21 -12.83
N ALA A 81 -7.59 3.87 -12.65
CA ALA A 81 -7.68 5.12 -11.90
C ALA A 81 -7.31 4.94 -10.42
N LEU A 82 -7.81 3.88 -9.76
CA LEU A 82 -7.52 3.61 -8.35
C LEU A 82 -6.04 3.26 -8.12
N VAL A 83 -5.42 2.48 -9.00
CA VAL A 83 -3.97 2.18 -8.89
C VAL A 83 -3.14 3.44 -9.07
N GLN A 84 -3.50 4.32 -10.01
CA GLN A 84 -2.84 5.62 -10.16
C GLN A 84 -3.03 6.51 -8.91
N GLU A 85 -4.21 6.52 -8.33
CA GLU A 85 -4.51 7.29 -7.11
C GLU A 85 -3.69 6.80 -5.91
N LEU A 86 -3.38 5.51 -5.84
CA LEU A 86 -2.57 4.89 -4.79
C LEU A 86 -1.07 5.08 -4.99
N THR A 87 -0.62 5.38 -6.21
CA THR A 87 0.78 5.59 -6.56
C THR A 87 1.31 6.84 -5.87
N ARG A 88 2.36 6.65 -5.07
CA ARG A 88 2.95 7.71 -4.25
C ARG A 88 3.86 8.61 -5.06
N HIS A 89 3.84 9.90 -4.78
CA HIS A 89 4.81 10.86 -5.29
C HIS A 89 6.00 10.99 -4.34
N GLU A 90 7.19 10.78 -4.87
CA GLU A 90 8.44 11.02 -4.15
C GLU A 90 8.93 12.45 -4.37
N PRO A 91 9.52 13.09 -3.34
CA PRO A 91 10.13 14.40 -3.53
C PRO A 91 11.25 14.33 -4.57
N THR A 92 11.34 15.35 -5.40
CA THR A 92 12.37 15.46 -6.43
C THR A 92 13.78 15.56 -5.83
N ALA A 93 14.79 15.20 -6.61
CA ALA A 93 16.19 15.35 -6.20
C ALA A 93 16.54 16.80 -5.79
N ALA A 94 15.91 17.80 -6.41
CA ALA A 94 16.09 19.21 -6.08
C ALA A 94 15.50 19.57 -4.70
N GLU A 95 14.34 19.02 -4.34
CA GLU A 95 13.68 19.26 -3.03
C GLU A 95 14.42 18.61 -1.87
N VAL A 96 15.20 17.56 -2.10
CA VAL A 96 15.98 16.89 -1.06
C VAL A 96 17.46 17.23 -1.08
N ALA A 97 17.94 18.09 -2.01
CA ALA A 97 19.33 18.47 -2.11
C ALA A 97 19.80 19.19 -0.83
N GLY A 98 20.82 18.65 -0.16
CA GLY A 98 21.36 19.21 1.09
C GLY A 98 20.47 19.00 2.35
N VAL A 99 19.33 18.34 2.22
CA VAL A 99 18.43 18.07 3.35
C VAL A 99 18.91 16.84 4.13
N LYS A 100 18.83 16.87 5.46
CA LYS A 100 19.21 15.75 6.30
C LYS A 100 18.22 14.59 6.18
N LYS A 101 18.69 13.35 6.33
CA LYS A 101 17.86 12.13 6.19
C LYS A 101 16.58 12.14 7.01
N ASP A 102 16.62 12.64 8.25
CA ASP A 102 15.43 12.69 9.11
C ASP A 102 14.42 13.75 8.66
N GLU A 103 14.89 14.85 8.04
CA GLU A 103 14.02 15.86 7.45
C GLU A 103 13.38 15.37 6.14
N ILE A 104 14.16 14.63 5.31
CA ILE A 104 13.62 13.95 4.11
C ILE A 104 12.51 12.97 4.51
N TRP A 105 12.73 12.19 5.58
CA TRP A 105 11.70 11.26 6.06
C TRP A 105 10.42 11.99 6.52
N LYS A 106 10.56 13.11 7.23
CA LYS A 106 9.42 13.95 7.64
C LYS A 106 8.68 14.53 6.43
N LEU A 107 9.42 15.02 5.43
CA LEU A 107 8.85 15.53 4.19
C LEU A 107 8.04 14.46 3.47
N ARG A 108 8.63 13.28 3.23
CA ARG A 108 7.96 12.14 2.60
C ARG A 108 6.72 11.70 3.37
N SER A 109 6.80 11.68 4.71
CA SER A 109 5.67 11.33 5.57
C SER A 109 4.54 12.35 5.47
N GLY A 110 4.86 13.64 5.45
CA GLY A 110 3.88 14.71 5.27
C GLY A 110 3.21 14.66 3.89
N MET A 111 3.97 14.45 2.82
CA MET A 111 3.43 14.28 1.46
C MET A 111 2.47 13.10 1.39
N LEU A 112 2.88 11.94 1.89
CA LEU A 112 2.03 10.74 1.92
C LEU A 112 0.70 10.99 2.64
N LEU A 113 0.72 11.62 3.82
CA LEU A 113 -0.51 11.90 4.58
C LEU A 113 -1.42 12.89 3.83
N ALA A 114 -0.85 13.91 3.21
CA ALA A 114 -1.60 14.88 2.41
C ALA A 114 -2.22 14.26 1.14
N GLU A 115 -1.57 13.27 0.53
CA GLU A 115 -2.12 12.47 -0.57
C GLU A 115 -3.26 11.59 -0.08
N ILE A 116 -3.07 10.85 1.01
CA ILE A 116 -4.10 9.97 1.59
C ILE A 116 -5.36 10.77 1.97
N GLU A 117 -5.23 11.99 2.47
CA GLU A 117 -6.36 12.85 2.81
C GLU A 117 -7.25 13.16 1.59
N LYS A 118 -6.63 13.29 0.41
CA LYS A 118 -7.32 13.58 -0.86
C LYS A 118 -7.86 12.36 -1.58
N MET A 119 -7.41 11.15 -1.18
CA MET A 119 -7.83 9.90 -1.82
C MET A 119 -9.33 9.66 -1.69
N SER A 120 -9.89 9.03 -2.72
CA SER A 120 -11.26 8.50 -2.71
C SER A 120 -11.48 7.54 -1.54
N ALA A 121 -12.75 7.29 -1.21
CA ALA A 121 -13.10 6.33 -0.17
C ALA A 121 -12.52 4.93 -0.45
N ASP A 122 -12.59 4.50 -1.71
CA ASP A 122 -12.11 3.19 -2.17
C ASP A 122 -10.59 3.09 -2.04
N ALA A 123 -9.84 4.10 -2.47
CA ALA A 123 -8.38 4.14 -2.33
C ALA A 123 -7.95 4.17 -0.85
N GLN A 124 -8.66 4.89 0.02
CA GLN A 124 -8.40 4.88 1.47
C GLN A 124 -8.60 3.49 2.09
N VAL A 125 -9.58 2.70 1.63
CA VAL A 125 -9.78 1.31 2.09
C VAL A 125 -8.61 0.43 1.68
N VAL A 126 -8.15 0.52 0.43
CA VAL A 126 -6.96 -0.22 -0.02
C VAL A 126 -5.72 0.21 0.77
N LYS A 127 -5.56 1.52 1.04
CA LYS A 127 -4.43 2.05 1.82
C LYS A 127 -4.41 1.57 3.27
N LEU A 128 -5.57 1.30 3.89
CA LEU A 128 -5.64 0.65 5.21
C LEU A 128 -5.15 -0.81 5.14
N ALA A 129 -5.53 -1.57 4.10
CA ALA A 129 -5.12 -2.96 3.93
C ALA A 129 -3.62 -3.09 3.65
N ASP A 130 -3.07 -2.19 2.82
CA ASP A 130 -1.64 -2.03 2.57
C ASP A 130 -0.89 -1.70 3.87
N ARG A 131 -1.37 -0.71 4.63
CA ARG A 131 -0.75 -0.32 5.90
C ARG A 131 -0.73 -1.47 6.91
N LEU A 132 -1.78 -2.28 6.97
CA LEU A 132 -1.86 -3.44 7.85
C LEU A 132 -0.76 -4.46 7.53
N SER A 133 -0.57 -4.81 6.25
CA SER A 133 0.50 -5.70 5.80
C SER A 133 1.88 -5.12 6.14
N ASN A 134 2.11 -3.86 5.77
CA ASN A 134 3.38 -3.18 5.98
C ASN A 134 3.77 -3.01 7.47
N VAL A 135 2.81 -2.81 8.39
CA VAL A 135 3.12 -2.72 9.84
C VAL A 135 3.56 -4.07 10.38
N ARG A 136 2.89 -5.15 9.97
CA ARG A 136 3.26 -6.52 10.38
C ARG A 136 4.66 -6.90 9.93
N GLU A 137 4.98 -6.63 8.67
CA GLU A 137 6.32 -6.85 8.14
C GLU A 137 7.37 -5.95 8.81
N ALA A 138 7.08 -4.66 8.97
CA ALA A 138 7.99 -3.70 9.58
C ALA A 138 8.40 -4.09 11.01
N ARG A 139 7.52 -4.76 11.75
CA ARG A 139 7.80 -5.28 13.10
C ARG A 139 8.93 -6.31 13.09
N ILE A 140 9.03 -7.09 12.01
CA ILE A 140 10.02 -8.17 11.86
C ILE A 140 11.30 -7.62 11.19
N ALA A 141 11.13 -6.81 10.13
CA ALA A 141 12.23 -6.42 9.26
C ALA A 141 12.99 -5.16 9.71
N LYS A 142 12.36 -4.27 10.51
CA LYS A 142 12.96 -2.98 10.87
C LYS A 142 13.60 -2.98 12.26
N SER A 143 14.68 -2.19 12.42
CA SER A 143 15.22 -1.91 13.75
C SER A 143 14.20 -1.17 14.63
N ALA A 144 14.28 -1.30 15.96
CA ALA A 144 13.34 -0.70 16.91
C ALA A 144 13.12 0.80 16.67
N ALA A 145 14.18 1.57 16.39
CA ALA A 145 14.06 3.01 16.11
C ALA A 145 13.32 3.32 14.80
N LYS A 146 13.57 2.55 13.72
CA LYS A 146 12.86 2.70 12.45
C LYS A 146 11.41 2.27 12.61
N PHE A 147 11.15 1.19 13.33
CA PHE A 147 9.80 0.71 13.59
C PHE A 147 8.97 1.71 14.42
N ALA A 148 9.54 2.30 15.48
CA ALA A 148 8.86 3.32 16.27
C ALA A 148 8.43 4.54 15.42
N ARG A 149 9.30 5.00 14.51
CA ARG A 149 8.94 6.08 13.56
C ARG A 149 7.81 5.65 12.62
N TYR A 150 7.85 4.43 12.15
CA TYR A 150 6.81 3.87 11.26
C TYR A 150 5.46 3.75 11.98
N LEU A 151 5.46 3.36 13.26
CA LEU A 151 4.25 3.36 14.09
C LEU A 151 3.68 4.78 14.27
N GLY A 152 4.52 5.78 14.52
CA GLY A 152 4.08 7.18 14.58
C GLY A 152 3.40 7.64 13.29
N GLN A 153 3.98 7.33 12.12
CA GLN A 153 3.35 7.62 10.83
C GLN A 153 2.03 6.86 10.65
N THR A 154 1.95 5.61 11.14
CA THR A 154 0.73 4.81 11.07
C THR A 154 -0.38 5.40 11.96
N GLN A 155 -0.05 5.94 13.13
CA GLN A 155 -1.00 6.68 13.98
C GLN A 155 -1.56 7.90 13.24
N SER A 156 -0.68 8.71 12.62
CA SER A 156 -1.13 9.87 11.82
C SER A 156 -2.01 9.46 10.62
N LEU A 157 -1.74 8.31 9.98
CA LEU A 157 -2.61 7.78 8.92
C LEU A 157 -4.01 7.44 9.46
N LEU A 158 -4.11 6.87 10.67
CA LEU A 158 -5.41 6.58 11.30
C LEU A 158 -6.18 7.83 11.72
N GLU A 159 -5.52 8.98 11.89
CA GLU A 159 -6.16 10.27 12.11
C GLU A 159 -6.74 10.84 10.81
N VAL A 160 -6.06 10.61 9.68
CA VAL A 160 -6.49 11.07 8.35
C VAL A 160 -7.62 10.20 7.79
N ILE A 161 -7.49 8.87 7.87
CA ILE A 161 -8.53 7.95 7.38
C ILE A 161 -9.57 7.71 8.46
N ALA A 162 -10.77 8.22 8.25
CA ALA A 162 -11.87 8.02 9.20
C ALA A 162 -12.22 6.52 9.35
N ARG A 163 -12.41 6.05 10.60
CA ARG A 163 -12.76 4.65 10.91
C ARG A 163 -13.97 4.12 10.10
N LYS A 164 -14.94 4.99 9.79
CA LYS A 164 -16.13 4.64 8.99
C LYS A 164 -15.83 4.18 7.56
N ARG A 165 -14.62 4.42 7.03
CA ARG A 165 -14.23 3.97 5.68
C ARG A 165 -14.22 2.44 5.60
N ASN A 166 -13.59 1.80 6.58
CA ASN A 166 -13.65 0.37 6.80
C ASN A 166 -13.28 0.06 8.27
N PRO A 167 -14.26 -0.16 9.15
CA PRO A 167 -14.01 -0.38 10.58
C PRO A 167 -13.10 -1.58 10.86
N GLY A 168 -13.25 -2.67 10.11
CA GLY A 168 -12.46 -3.90 10.30
C GLY A 168 -10.97 -3.66 10.06
N LEU A 169 -10.61 -3.07 8.92
CA LEU A 169 -9.23 -2.73 8.60
C LEU A 169 -8.66 -1.67 9.54
N TRP A 170 -9.45 -0.62 9.83
CA TRP A 170 -9.01 0.46 10.70
C TRP A 170 -8.69 -0.04 12.12
N ASP A 171 -9.56 -0.87 12.70
CA ASP A 171 -9.36 -1.45 14.03
C ASP A 171 -8.19 -2.44 14.03
N ALA A 172 -7.99 -3.21 12.96
CA ALA A 172 -6.85 -4.10 12.82
C ALA A 172 -5.51 -3.33 12.77
N VAL A 173 -5.42 -2.25 11.99
CA VAL A 173 -4.23 -1.37 11.96
C VAL A 173 -3.98 -0.75 13.34
N LYS A 174 -5.04 -0.26 14.01
CA LYS A 174 -4.93 0.31 15.36
C LYS A 174 -4.43 -0.72 16.38
N ALA A 175 -4.89 -1.97 16.29
CA ALA A 175 -4.42 -3.05 17.16
C ALA A 175 -2.93 -3.35 16.96
N GLU A 176 -2.42 -3.28 15.72
CA GLU A 176 -0.97 -3.44 15.46
C GLU A 176 -0.14 -2.28 16.04
N VAL A 177 -0.68 -1.07 16.09
CA VAL A 177 0.01 0.10 16.70
C VAL A 177 0.06 -0.02 18.21
N ALA A 178 -0.91 -0.66 18.85
CA ALA A 178 -1.02 -0.81 20.31
C ALA A 178 -0.19 -1.98 20.89
N ARG A 179 0.36 -2.84 20.07
CA ARG A 179 1.24 -3.97 20.46
C ARG A 179 2.68 -3.52 20.68
#